data_8b64e1a986947e4dc906c71818730bf1
#
_entry.id   8b64e1a986947e4dc906c71818730bf1
#
_cell.length_a   1.000
_cell.length_b   1.000
_cell.length_c   1.000
_cell.angle_alpha   90.00
_cell.angle_beta   90.00
_cell.angle_gamma   90.00
#
_symmetry.space_group_name_H-M   'P 1'
#
loop_
_entity.id
_entity.type
_entity.pdbx_description
1 polymer ?
#
loop_
_entity_poly.entity_id
_entity_poly.type
_entity_poly.pdbx_seq_one_letter_code
_entity_poly.pdbx_strand_id
1 'polypeptide(L)'
;MSTSSSEEAAPVKTIDRAAAILRCLAKGPEEGSRLSDIAAGSGLGKTTTHRLLAALVSVGFVDRGESRLYRLGYALYTLGSSARRFDIAELARPSLLRLAAETGDTVFLSVRDGDEALCLARCTGDFPIRTLTLNIGDRRPLGVGAGSLALLSFLDQREAERVIATNEAARSAYPAFNSENLKKLVQESTQQGFAFNDGRIVSEMAAVAVPVFGAGEAVTAALSIAAIRQRMTAERVRSLITSLKREAAALGALLHAREPSERSKQE
;
A
#
# COMPACT_ATOMS: atom_id res chain seq x y z
N MET A 1 -16.48 -15.14 -35.38
CA MET A 1 -17.09 -14.85 -34.09
C MET A 1 -16.61 -15.92 -33.11
N SER A 2 -15.56 -15.66 -32.39
CA SER A 2 -15.05 -16.57 -31.36
C SER A 2 -14.82 -15.72 -30.12
N THR A 3 -15.73 -15.85 -29.15
CA THR A 3 -15.68 -15.25 -27.85
C THR A 3 -14.67 -16.03 -27.00
N SER A 4 -13.47 -15.48 -26.79
CA SER A 4 -12.56 -16.00 -25.77
C SER A 4 -13.04 -15.47 -24.41
N SER A 5 -13.85 -16.27 -23.73
CA SER A 5 -14.09 -16.12 -22.30
C SER A 5 -12.78 -16.40 -21.59
N SER A 6 -12.21 -15.36 -20.95
CA SER A 6 -11.14 -15.52 -19.96
C SER A 6 -11.70 -16.35 -18.81
N GLU A 7 -11.31 -17.63 -18.72
CA GLU A 7 -11.54 -18.47 -17.55
C GLU A 7 -10.83 -17.80 -16.35
N GLU A 8 -11.60 -17.19 -15.49
CA GLU A 8 -11.16 -16.77 -14.16
C GLU A 8 -10.90 -18.05 -13.35
N ALA A 9 -9.63 -18.44 -13.23
CA ALA A 9 -9.22 -19.63 -12.52
C ALA A 9 -9.71 -19.56 -11.07
N ALA A 10 -10.49 -20.54 -10.62
CA ALA A 10 -10.99 -20.63 -9.27
C ALA A 10 -9.83 -20.53 -8.25
N PRO A 11 -9.91 -19.69 -7.21
CA PRO A 11 -8.81 -19.43 -6.30
C PRO A 11 -8.35 -20.74 -5.63
N VAL A 12 -7.04 -21.01 -5.70
CA VAL A 12 -6.44 -22.19 -5.07
C VAL A 12 -6.35 -21.96 -3.57
N LYS A 13 -7.36 -22.37 -2.82
CA LYS A 13 -7.52 -22.16 -1.36
C LYS A 13 -6.25 -22.45 -0.53
N THR A 14 -5.36 -23.32 -1.00
CA THR A 14 -4.10 -23.64 -0.32
C THR A 14 -3.12 -22.47 -0.39
N ILE A 15 -3.01 -21.78 -1.54
CA ILE A 15 -2.14 -20.63 -1.71
C ILE A 15 -2.64 -19.46 -0.88
N ASP A 16 -3.95 -19.19 -0.88
CA ASP A 16 -4.54 -18.13 -0.06
C ASP A 16 -4.27 -18.33 1.43
N ARG A 17 -4.42 -19.58 1.89
CA ARG A 17 -4.14 -19.95 3.28
C ARG A 17 -2.66 -19.80 3.64
N ALA A 18 -1.76 -20.23 2.75
CA ALA A 18 -0.32 -20.04 2.93
C ALA A 18 0.04 -18.54 2.99
N ALA A 19 -0.51 -17.74 2.10
CA ALA A 19 -0.34 -16.29 2.10
C ALA A 19 -0.89 -15.63 3.38
N ALA A 20 -2.01 -16.12 3.92
CA ALA A 20 -2.56 -15.63 5.20
C ALA A 20 -1.60 -15.91 6.37
N ILE A 21 -0.97 -17.08 6.42
CA ILE A 21 0.05 -17.44 7.42
C ILE A 21 1.27 -16.51 7.29
N LEU A 22 1.79 -16.31 6.07
CA LEU A 22 2.94 -15.44 5.84
C LEU A 22 2.65 -13.99 6.24
N ARG A 23 1.46 -13.47 5.92
CA ARG A 23 1.02 -12.12 6.35
C ARG A 23 0.85 -12.02 7.86
N CYS A 24 0.40 -13.07 8.54
CA CYS A 24 0.32 -13.12 9.99
C CYS A 24 1.72 -13.06 10.63
N LEU A 25 2.67 -13.84 10.12
CA LEU A 25 4.06 -13.83 10.59
C LEU A 25 4.74 -12.48 10.34
N ALA A 26 4.47 -11.81 9.21
CA ALA A 26 5.03 -10.50 8.89
C ALA A 26 4.59 -9.39 9.87
N LYS A 27 3.46 -9.57 10.56
CA LYS A 27 2.91 -8.63 11.56
C LYS A 27 3.25 -9.05 13.01
N GLY A 28 3.79 -10.25 13.16
CA GLY A 28 4.16 -10.80 14.46
C GLY A 28 5.44 -10.19 15.06
N PRO A 29 5.79 -10.58 16.28
CA PRO A 29 7.01 -10.15 16.95
C PRO A 29 8.26 -10.66 16.21
N GLU A 30 9.37 -9.92 16.33
CA GLU A 30 10.64 -10.21 15.66
C GLU A 30 11.23 -11.57 16.10
N GLU A 31 11.00 -11.95 17.34
CA GLU A 31 11.42 -13.25 17.90
C GLU A 31 10.67 -14.44 17.30
N GLY A 32 9.53 -14.17 16.65
CA GLY A 32 8.65 -15.15 16.03
C GLY A 32 7.37 -15.41 16.81
N SER A 33 6.45 -16.17 16.21
CA SER A 33 5.11 -16.45 16.73
C SER A 33 4.90 -17.95 17.00
N ARG A 34 4.05 -18.28 17.97
CA ARG A 34 3.66 -19.66 18.25
C ARG A 34 2.60 -20.13 17.25
N LEU A 35 2.51 -21.44 17.06
CA LEU A 35 1.47 -22.06 16.21
C LEU A 35 0.04 -21.59 16.56
N SER A 36 -0.26 -21.46 17.87
CA SER A 36 -1.59 -21.00 18.33
C SER A 36 -1.93 -19.59 17.85
N ASP A 37 -0.95 -18.70 17.92
CA ASP A 37 -1.11 -17.27 17.60
C ASP A 37 -1.25 -17.09 16.10
N ILE A 38 -0.47 -17.86 15.31
CA ILE A 38 -0.56 -17.90 13.85
C ILE A 38 -1.92 -18.46 13.41
N ALA A 39 -2.41 -19.53 14.05
CA ALA A 39 -3.72 -20.11 13.74
C ALA A 39 -4.85 -19.10 14.00
N ALA A 40 -4.82 -18.42 15.15
CA ALA A 40 -5.79 -17.37 15.50
C ALA A 40 -5.69 -16.17 14.53
N GLY A 41 -4.48 -15.68 14.27
CA GLY A 41 -4.26 -14.50 13.41
C GLY A 41 -4.53 -14.74 11.93
N SER A 42 -4.39 -15.98 11.44
CA SER A 42 -4.69 -16.36 10.05
C SER A 42 -6.13 -16.82 9.83
N GLY A 43 -6.92 -17.01 10.90
CA GLY A 43 -8.29 -17.55 10.82
C GLY A 43 -8.35 -19.03 10.43
N LEU A 44 -7.26 -19.79 10.59
CA LEU A 44 -7.16 -21.18 10.20
C LEU A 44 -7.16 -22.13 11.42
N GLY A 45 -7.72 -23.33 11.25
CA GLY A 45 -7.64 -24.36 12.28
C GLY A 45 -6.18 -24.83 12.53
N LYS A 46 -5.83 -25.17 13.79
CA LYS A 46 -4.47 -25.54 14.20
C LYS A 46 -3.83 -26.64 13.34
N THR A 47 -4.57 -27.69 12.97
CA THR A 47 -4.07 -28.79 12.13
C THR A 47 -3.69 -28.29 10.73
N THR A 48 -4.53 -27.46 10.11
CA THR A 48 -4.27 -26.85 8.80
C THR A 48 -3.05 -25.94 8.87
N THR A 49 -2.97 -25.08 9.88
CA THR A 49 -1.85 -24.17 10.12
C THR A 49 -0.55 -24.95 10.29
N HIS A 50 -0.56 -26.04 11.09
CA HIS A 50 0.63 -26.86 11.29
C HIS A 50 1.13 -27.49 9.98
N ARG A 51 0.22 -28.06 9.16
CA ARG A 51 0.59 -28.66 7.87
C ARG A 51 1.15 -27.65 6.90
N LEU A 52 0.54 -26.47 6.81
CA LEU A 52 1.02 -25.38 5.94
C LEU A 52 2.35 -24.82 6.43
N LEU A 53 2.55 -24.63 7.74
CA LEU A 53 3.83 -24.20 8.29
C LEU A 53 4.94 -25.22 7.99
N ALA A 54 4.68 -26.51 8.11
CA ALA A 54 5.65 -27.55 7.74
C ALA A 54 6.05 -27.45 6.26
N ALA A 55 5.08 -27.26 5.36
CA ALA A 55 5.34 -27.05 3.93
C ALA A 55 6.10 -25.74 3.66
N LEU A 56 5.76 -24.64 4.34
CA LEU A 56 6.46 -23.36 4.21
C LEU A 56 7.89 -23.43 4.75
N VAL A 57 8.13 -24.20 5.79
CA VAL A 57 9.50 -24.46 6.31
C VAL A 57 10.30 -25.29 5.31
N SER A 58 9.71 -26.31 4.69
CA SER A 58 10.43 -27.16 3.71
C SER A 58 10.90 -26.40 2.47
N VAL A 59 10.22 -25.28 2.11
CA VAL A 59 10.62 -24.40 0.99
C VAL A 59 11.37 -23.15 1.44
N GLY A 60 11.70 -23.01 2.73
CA GLY A 60 12.46 -21.90 3.29
C GLY A 60 11.70 -20.57 3.38
N PHE A 61 10.38 -20.56 3.21
CA PHE A 61 9.55 -19.35 3.37
C PHE A 61 9.27 -19.03 4.84
N VAL A 62 9.39 -20.03 5.70
CA VAL A 62 9.27 -19.90 7.15
C VAL A 62 10.45 -20.61 7.80
N ASP A 63 11.04 -20.00 8.81
CA ASP A 63 12.01 -20.62 9.69
C ASP A 63 11.32 -21.04 11.00
N ARG A 64 11.76 -22.17 11.55
CA ARG A 64 11.36 -22.62 12.87
C ARG A 64 12.57 -22.65 13.79
N GLY A 65 12.61 -21.71 14.75
CA GLY A 65 13.67 -21.61 15.73
C GLY A 65 13.67 -22.73 16.78
N GLU A 66 14.74 -22.83 17.57
CA GLU A 66 14.90 -23.81 18.66
C GLU A 66 13.78 -23.72 19.71
N SER A 67 13.26 -22.51 19.96
CA SER A 67 12.12 -22.22 20.86
C SER A 67 10.76 -22.63 20.27
N ARG A 68 10.73 -23.32 19.13
CA ARG A 68 9.51 -23.70 18.37
C ARG A 68 8.68 -22.49 17.92
N LEU A 69 9.25 -21.30 17.87
CA LEU A 69 8.66 -20.12 17.27
C LEU A 69 8.88 -20.15 15.75
N TYR A 70 7.89 -19.65 15.01
CA TYR A 70 7.93 -19.52 13.56
C TYR A 70 8.14 -18.06 13.20
N ARG A 71 8.99 -17.79 12.21
CA ARG A 71 9.27 -16.48 11.64
C ARG A 71 9.41 -16.58 10.12
N LEU A 72 9.38 -15.45 9.43
CA LEU A 72 9.62 -15.44 7.98
C LEU A 72 11.04 -15.94 7.66
N GLY A 73 11.13 -16.83 6.67
CA GLY A 73 12.37 -17.43 6.23
C GLY A 73 13.12 -16.58 5.18
N TYR A 74 14.41 -16.82 5.06
CA TYR A 74 15.31 -16.05 4.19
C TYR A 74 14.98 -16.17 2.69
N ALA A 75 14.35 -17.26 2.25
CA ALA A 75 13.94 -17.43 0.86
C ALA A 75 12.96 -16.32 0.39
N LEU A 76 12.13 -15.78 1.30
CA LEU A 76 11.24 -14.65 0.98
C LEU A 76 12.02 -13.37 0.69
N TYR A 77 13.13 -13.12 1.40
CA TYR A 77 14.01 -11.98 1.13
C TYR A 77 14.62 -12.10 -0.28
N THR A 78 15.12 -13.28 -0.63
CA THR A 78 15.73 -13.54 -1.94
C THR A 78 14.72 -13.35 -3.08
N LEU A 79 13.50 -13.86 -2.92
CA LEU A 79 12.44 -13.69 -3.89
C LEU A 79 12.00 -12.22 -3.99
N GLY A 80 11.84 -11.55 -2.84
CA GLY A 80 11.48 -10.14 -2.79
C GLY A 80 12.50 -9.25 -3.48
N SER A 81 13.79 -9.50 -3.27
CA SER A 81 14.87 -8.71 -3.90
C SER A 81 14.92 -8.86 -5.44
N SER A 82 14.36 -9.95 -5.97
CA SER A 82 14.24 -10.16 -7.42
C SER A 82 13.02 -9.47 -8.04
N ALA A 83 12.09 -8.98 -7.25
CA ALA A 83 10.88 -8.33 -7.74
C ALA A 83 11.14 -6.83 -7.99
N ARG A 84 11.30 -6.42 -9.25
CA ARG A 84 11.61 -5.04 -9.69
C ARG A 84 10.71 -3.93 -9.12
N ARG A 85 9.49 -4.27 -8.69
CA ARG A 85 8.56 -3.29 -8.07
C ARG A 85 8.99 -2.80 -6.69
N PHE A 86 9.90 -3.50 -6.01
CA PHE A 86 10.44 -3.07 -4.71
C PHE A 86 11.45 -1.92 -4.82
N ASP A 87 12.02 -1.68 -5.99
CA ASP A 87 12.94 -0.56 -6.23
C ASP A 87 12.30 0.81 -5.92
N ILE A 88 10.97 0.95 -6.07
CA ILE A 88 10.30 2.22 -5.79
C ILE A 88 10.37 2.62 -4.32
N ALA A 89 10.35 1.66 -3.38
CA ALA A 89 10.47 1.96 -1.95
C ALA A 89 11.88 2.50 -1.61
N GLU A 90 12.91 1.91 -2.19
CA GLU A 90 14.30 2.38 -2.02
C GLU A 90 14.50 3.75 -2.69
N LEU A 91 13.96 3.95 -3.90
CA LEU A 91 14.00 5.25 -4.59
C LEU A 91 13.29 6.35 -3.82
N ALA A 92 12.16 6.03 -3.20
CA ALA A 92 11.37 6.98 -2.43
C ALA A 92 11.94 7.29 -1.04
N ARG A 93 12.82 6.42 -0.51
CA ARG A 93 13.34 6.55 0.85
C ARG A 93 13.94 7.92 1.17
N PRO A 94 14.79 8.54 0.33
CA PRO A 94 15.31 9.89 0.60
C PRO A 94 14.21 10.95 0.68
N SER A 95 13.20 10.87 -0.19
CA SER A 95 12.05 11.78 -0.20
C SER A 95 11.17 11.62 1.05
N LEU A 96 10.93 10.37 1.48
CA LEU A 96 10.18 10.10 2.71
C LEU A 96 10.90 10.64 3.95
N LEU A 97 12.22 10.48 4.04
CA LEU A 97 13.03 11.01 5.14
C LEU A 97 13.03 12.53 5.18
N ARG A 98 13.19 13.20 4.03
CA ARG A 98 13.12 14.67 3.95
C ARG A 98 11.75 15.20 4.39
N LEU A 99 10.67 14.62 3.88
CA LEU A 99 9.31 14.99 4.25
C LEU A 99 9.05 14.77 5.75
N ALA A 100 9.48 13.64 6.30
CA ALA A 100 9.31 13.34 7.71
C ALA A 100 10.09 14.32 8.61
N ALA A 101 11.33 14.64 8.25
CA ALA A 101 12.15 15.62 8.97
C ALA A 101 11.59 17.05 8.86
N GLU A 102 11.13 17.47 7.67
CA GLU A 102 10.57 18.80 7.42
C GLU A 102 9.25 19.03 8.16
N THR A 103 8.39 18.00 8.20
CA THR A 103 7.02 18.16 8.71
C THR A 103 6.84 17.73 10.16
N GLY A 104 7.72 16.85 10.63
CA GLY A 104 7.60 16.16 11.91
C GLY A 104 6.53 15.06 11.93
N ASP A 105 5.77 14.88 10.87
CA ASP A 105 4.61 13.98 10.79
C ASP A 105 4.96 12.62 10.16
N THR A 106 3.97 11.73 10.05
CA THR A 106 4.15 10.42 9.44
C THR A 106 3.92 10.49 7.92
N VAL A 107 4.89 10.02 7.18
CA VAL A 107 4.89 9.99 5.70
C VAL A 107 4.77 8.56 5.21
N PHE A 108 3.94 8.34 4.18
CA PHE A 108 3.72 7.03 3.58
C PHE A 108 3.96 7.07 2.07
N LEU A 109 4.47 5.96 1.56
CA LEU A 109 4.46 5.62 0.13
C LEU A 109 3.42 4.52 -0.08
N SER A 110 2.48 4.75 -0.98
CA SER A 110 1.48 3.77 -1.38
C SER A 110 1.57 3.50 -2.87
N VAL A 111 1.34 2.26 -3.27
CA VAL A 111 1.22 1.84 -4.68
C VAL A 111 -0.09 1.10 -4.90
N ARG A 112 -0.54 1.07 -6.14
CA ARG A 112 -1.66 0.26 -6.53
C ARG A 112 -1.24 -1.21 -6.71
N ASP A 113 -2.04 -2.13 -6.18
CA ASP A 113 -1.92 -3.56 -6.42
C ASP A 113 -3.32 -4.16 -6.66
N GLY A 114 -3.66 -4.34 -7.93
CA GLY A 114 -5.02 -4.66 -8.36
C GLY A 114 -6.01 -3.54 -8.01
N ASP A 115 -7.05 -3.89 -7.26
CA ASP A 115 -8.07 -2.95 -6.79
C ASP A 115 -7.81 -2.49 -5.34
N GLU A 116 -6.59 -2.66 -4.85
CA GLU A 116 -6.15 -2.22 -3.53
C GLU A 116 -4.98 -1.23 -3.61
N ALA A 117 -4.81 -0.45 -2.55
CA ALA A 117 -3.60 0.32 -2.28
C ALA A 117 -2.76 -0.41 -1.23
N LEU A 118 -1.50 -0.65 -1.55
CA LEU A 118 -0.50 -1.26 -0.69
C LEU A 118 0.42 -0.19 -0.12
N CYS A 119 0.60 -0.16 1.20
CA CYS A 119 1.61 0.66 1.87
C CYS A 119 2.99 0.01 1.70
N LEU A 120 3.87 0.59 0.88
CA LEU A 120 5.21 0.05 0.63
C LEU A 120 6.26 0.56 1.62
N ALA A 121 6.14 1.82 2.07
CA ALA A 121 7.10 2.42 2.98
C ALA A 121 6.42 3.45 3.88
N ARG A 122 7.02 3.64 5.06
CA ARG A 122 6.60 4.61 6.06
C ARG A 122 7.83 5.21 6.74
N CYS A 123 7.85 6.54 6.89
CA CYS A 123 8.78 7.25 7.75
C CYS A 123 8.01 8.10 8.76
N THR A 124 8.48 8.16 9.99
CA THR A 124 7.89 9.00 11.06
C THR A 124 8.84 10.13 11.37
N GLY A 125 8.30 11.35 11.46
CA GLY A 125 9.02 12.50 11.99
C GLY A 125 9.05 12.54 13.52
N ASP A 126 9.52 13.65 14.05
CA ASP A 126 9.82 13.82 15.48
C ASP A 126 8.61 14.28 16.31
N PHE A 127 7.46 14.53 15.70
CA PHE A 127 6.28 14.92 16.46
C PHE A 127 5.85 13.80 17.42
N PRO A 128 5.59 14.12 18.71
CA PRO A 128 5.33 13.09 19.73
C PRO A 128 4.13 12.18 19.46
N ILE A 129 3.09 12.70 18.78
CA ILE A 129 1.89 11.93 18.45
C ILE A 129 2.03 11.41 17.02
N ARG A 130 2.25 10.11 16.89
CA ARG A 130 2.48 9.45 15.59
C ARG A 130 1.20 8.87 15.02
N THR A 131 0.96 9.13 13.75
CA THR A 131 -0.18 8.56 13.02
C THR A 131 0.22 7.22 12.41
N LEU A 132 -0.06 6.13 13.10
CA LEU A 132 0.29 4.77 12.69
C LEU A 132 -0.92 4.01 12.17
N THR A 133 -1.73 4.64 11.31
CA THR A 133 -2.95 4.04 10.74
C THR A 133 -2.69 2.99 9.66
N LEU A 134 -1.46 2.90 9.16
CA LEU A 134 -1.00 1.90 8.21
C LEU A 134 0.40 1.41 8.61
N ASN A 135 0.59 0.10 8.50
CA ASN A 135 1.92 -0.52 8.54
C ASN A 135 2.40 -0.82 7.12
N ILE A 136 3.70 -1.02 6.96
CA ILE A 136 4.26 -1.52 5.70
C ILE A 136 3.64 -2.89 5.43
N GLY A 137 3.15 -3.11 4.20
CA GLY A 137 2.43 -4.30 3.80
C GLY A 137 0.92 -4.27 4.03
N ASP A 138 0.39 -3.27 4.75
CA ASP A 138 -1.06 -3.11 4.89
C ASP A 138 -1.71 -2.71 3.57
N ARG A 139 -2.92 -3.25 3.35
CA ARG A 139 -3.74 -3.04 2.17
C ARG A 139 -5.05 -2.37 2.54
N ARG A 140 -5.56 -1.54 1.65
CA ARG A 140 -6.90 -0.96 1.72
C ARG A 140 -7.55 -0.99 0.35
N PRO A 141 -8.88 -1.11 0.27
CA PRO A 141 -9.59 -0.93 -0.99
C PRO A 141 -9.19 0.39 -1.64
N LEU A 142 -8.96 0.38 -2.95
CA LEU A 142 -8.51 1.58 -3.67
C LEU A 142 -9.55 2.71 -3.50
N GLY A 143 -9.07 3.91 -3.14
CA GLY A 143 -9.86 5.08 -2.78
C GLY A 143 -10.00 5.33 -1.28
N VAL A 144 -9.69 4.37 -0.41
CA VAL A 144 -9.86 4.51 1.06
C VAL A 144 -8.61 5.12 1.69
N GLY A 145 -8.72 6.37 2.17
CA GLY A 145 -7.62 7.15 2.73
C GLY A 145 -6.87 7.99 1.70
N ALA A 146 -6.11 9.00 2.14
CA ALA A 146 -5.55 10.01 1.23
C ALA A 146 -4.63 9.42 0.15
N GLY A 147 -3.65 8.58 0.50
CA GLY A 147 -2.73 7.97 -0.47
C GLY A 147 -3.45 7.09 -1.49
N SER A 148 -4.39 6.27 -1.01
CA SER A 148 -5.22 5.41 -1.85
C SER A 148 -6.18 6.19 -2.74
N LEU A 149 -6.74 7.30 -2.22
CA LEU A 149 -7.59 8.21 -2.98
C LEU A 149 -6.79 8.92 -4.08
N ALA A 150 -5.56 9.36 -3.79
CA ALA A 150 -4.68 9.93 -4.80
C ALA A 150 -4.38 8.92 -5.92
N LEU A 151 -4.12 7.65 -5.60
CA LEU A 151 -3.94 6.62 -6.62
C LEU A 151 -5.19 6.47 -7.51
N LEU A 152 -6.38 6.40 -6.92
CA LEU A 152 -7.63 6.23 -7.67
C LEU A 152 -7.96 7.45 -8.54
N SER A 153 -7.78 8.66 -8.01
CA SER A 153 -8.20 9.91 -8.65
C SER A 153 -7.42 10.27 -9.91
N PHE A 154 -6.24 9.68 -10.07
CA PHE A 154 -5.38 9.93 -11.23
C PHE A 154 -5.21 8.72 -12.14
N LEU A 155 -6.09 7.69 -12.00
CA LEU A 155 -6.28 6.66 -13.01
C LEU A 155 -7.05 7.20 -14.23
N ASP A 156 -7.02 6.44 -15.33
CA ASP A 156 -7.99 6.64 -16.41
C ASP A 156 -9.42 6.60 -15.86
N GLN A 157 -10.31 7.44 -16.40
CA GLN A 157 -11.66 7.59 -15.89
C GLN A 157 -12.44 6.28 -15.90
N ARG A 158 -12.35 5.49 -16.97
CA ARG A 158 -13.07 4.20 -17.08
C ARG A 158 -12.58 3.21 -16.04
N GLU A 159 -11.27 3.19 -15.81
CA GLU A 159 -10.67 2.33 -14.80
C GLU A 159 -11.05 2.76 -13.38
N ALA A 160 -11.07 4.05 -13.09
CA ALA A 160 -11.53 4.57 -11.80
C ALA A 160 -13.00 4.20 -11.54
N GLU A 161 -13.88 4.36 -12.53
CA GLU A 161 -15.29 3.99 -12.46
C GLU A 161 -15.46 2.47 -12.22
N ARG A 162 -14.71 1.63 -12.94
CA ARG A 162 -14.69 0.18 -12.75
C ARG A 162 -14.32 -0.16 -11.30
N VAL A 163 -13.21 0.36 -10.78
CA VAL A 163 -12.73 0.10 -9.42
C VAL A 163 -13.76 0.56 -8.38
N ILE A 164 -14.39 1.72 -8.58
CA ILE A 164 -15.43 2.21 -7.67
C ILE A 164 -16.61 1.23 -7.62
N ALA A 165 -17.01 0.68 -8.74
CA ALA A 165 -18.13 -0.26 -8.80
C ALA A 165 -17.77 -1.64 -8.20
N THR A 166 -16.61 -2.20 -8.58
CA THR A 166 -16.23 -3.57 -8.16
C THR A 166 -15.83 -3.66 -6.69
N ASN A 167 -15.31 -2.58 -6.11
CA ASN A 167 -14.79 -2.58 -4.74
C ASN A 167 -15.82 -2.20 -3.66
N GLU A 168 -17.10 -2.06 -4.00
CA GLU A 168 -18.12 -1.58 -3.05
C GLU A 168 -18.25 -2.48 -1.82
N ALA A 169 -18.27 -3.79 -2.02
CA ALA A 169 -18.33 -4.76 -0.93
C ALA A 169 -17.08 -4.69 -0.01
N ALA A 170 -15.90 -4.52 -0.58
CA ALA A 170 -14.66 -4.38 0.19
C ALA A 170 -14.62 -3.08 1.00
N ARG A 171 -15.31 -2.03 0.55
CA ARG A 171 -15.42 -0.74 1.25
C ARG A 171 -16.52 -0.72 2.32
N SER A 172 -17.29 -1.77 2.53
CA SER A 172 -18.37 -1.81 3.55
C SER A 172 -17.87 -1.46 4.96
N ALA A 173 -16.62 -1.76 5.29
CA ALA A 173 -15.99 -1.36 6.56
C ALA A 173 -15.64 0.15 6.63
N TYR A 174 -15.84 0.91 5.55
CA TYR A 174 -15.48 2.33 5.43
C TYR A 174 -16.69 3.15 4.91
N PRO A 175 -17.75 3.37 5.69
CA PRO A 175 -19.01 3.99 5.21
C PRO A 175 -18.84 5.36 4.57
N ALA A 176 -17.85 6.15 5.02
CA ALA A 176 -17.52 7.46 4.45
C ALA A 176 -16.97 7.40 3.00
N PHE A 177 -16.62 6.20 2.52
CA PHE A 177 -16.12 5.94 1.17
C PHE A 177 -17.08 5.07 0.34
N ASN A 178 -18.40 5.20 0.58
CA ASN A 178 -19.39 4.60 -0.32
C ASN A 178 -19.25 5.14 -1.75
N SER A 179 -19.84 4.47 -2.72
CA SER A 179 -19.63 4.77 -4.14
C SER A 179 -19.98 6.21 -4.52
N GLU A 180 -21.01 6.81 -3.94
CA GLU A 180 -21.42 8.19 -4.20
C GLU A 180 -20.38 9.20 -3.67
N ASN A 181 -20.00 9.07 -2.39
CA ASN A 181 -19.02 9.93 -1.76
C ASN A 181 -17.66 9.80 -2.44
N LEU A 182 -17.28 8.57 -2.81
CA LEU A 182 -16.00 8.33 -3.45
C LEU A 182 -15.89 8.99 -4.82
N LYS A 183 -16.96 8.99 -5.63
CA LYS A 183 -17.02 9.73 -6.90
C LYS A 183 -16.78 11.23 -6.71
N LYS A 184 -17.41 11.83 -5.67
CA LYS A 184 -17.22 13.25 -5.33
C LYS A 184 -15.75 13.52 -4.92
N LEU A 185 -15.20 12.67 -4.04
CA LEU A 185 -13.82 12.79 -3.57
C LEU A 185 -12.80 12.64 -4.72
N VAL A 186 -13.05 11.74 -5.65
CA VAL A 186 -12.21 11.57 -6.86
C VAL A 186 -12.25 12.83 -7.71
N GLN A 187 -13.44 13.35 -8.00
CA GLN A 187 -13.60 14.58 -8.78
C GLN A 187 -12.89 15.78 -8.12
N GLU A 188 -13.09 15.99 -6.83
CA GLU A 188 -12.43 17.03 -6.06
C GLU A 188 -10.90 16.87 -6.10
N SER A 189 -10.41 15.66 -5.89
CA SER A 189 -8.96 15.37 -5.88
C SER A 189 -8.33 15.62 -7.25
N THR A 190 -8.98 15.22 -8.33
CA THR A 190 -8.51 15.45 -9.70
C THR A 190 -8.45 16.94 -10.01
N GLN A 191 -9.48 17.71 -9.64
CA GLN A 191 -9.51 19.17 -9.87
C GLN A 191 -8.43 19.92 -9.07
N GLN A 192 -8.17 19.49 -7.83
CA GLN A 192 -7.21 20.15 -6.93
C GLN A 192 -5.76 19.69 -7.15
N GLY A 193 -5.57 18.53 -7.78
CA GLY A 193 -4.25 17.93 -7.96
C GLY A 193 -3.66 17.32 -6.68
N PHE A 194 -4.51 16.98 -5.69
CA PHE A 194 -4.16 16.28 -4.46
C PHE A 194 -5.40 15.64 -3.83
N ALA A 195 -5.22 14.64 -2.99
CA ALA A 195 -6.29 14.01 -2.22
C ALA A 195 -6.20 14.39 -0.74
N PHE A 196 -7.34 14.64 -0.12
CA PHE A 196 -7.44 14.98 1.31
C PHE A 196 -8.44 14.09 2.03
N ASN A 197 -8.00 13.48 3.13
CA ASN A 197 -8.85 12.70 4.03
C ASN A 197 -8.95 13.42 5.37
N ASP A 198 -10.10 14.05 5.63
CA ASP A 198 -10.39 14.78 6.85
C ASP A 198 -11.21 13.91 7.81
N GLY A 199 -10.54 13.11 8.62
CA GLY A 199 -11.18 12.35 9.70
C GLY A 199 -12.10 11.19 9.26
N ARG A 200 -12.16 10.83 7.98
CA ARG A 200 -13.11 9.82 7.46
C ARG A 200 -12.79 8.37 7.86
N ILE A 201 -11.56 8.09 8.29
CA ILE A 201 -11.16 6.75 8.78
C ILE A 201 -11.07 6.76 10.30
N VAL A 202 -10.35 7.73 10.83
CA VAL A 202 -10.20 7.99 12.26
C VAL A 202 -10.47 9.48 12.46
N SER A 203 -11.48 9.83 13.24
CA SER A 203 -11.99 11.20 13.38
C SER A 203 -10.93 12.23 13.77
N GLU A 204 -9.97 11.81 14.60
CA GLU A 204 -8.90 12.68 15.13
C GLU A 204 -7.68 12.79 14.21
N MET A 205 -7.71 12.13 13.04
CA MET A 205 -6.57 12.07 12.13
C MET A 205 -6.97 12.57 10.74
N ALA A 206 -6.10 13.37 10.13
CA ALA A 206 -6.26 13.77 8.75
C ALA A 206 -4.97 13.48 7.95
N ALA A 207 -5.12 13.40 6.63
CA ALA A 207 -4.02 13.11 5.72
C ALA A 207 -4.20 13.82 4.39
N VAL A 208 -3.09 14.28 3.81
CA VAL A 208 -3.00 14.82 2.46
C VAL A 208 -2.07 13.96 1.62
N ALA A 209 -2.39 13.79 0.34
CA ALA A 209 -1.61 12.97 -0.57
C ALA A 209 -1.54 13.58 -1.97
N VAL A 210 -0.44 13.31 -2.67
CA VAL A 210 -0.27 13.65 -4.07
C VAL A 210 0.12 12.42 -4.88
N PRO A 211 -0.27 12.34 -6.17
CA PRO A 211 0.18 11.29 -7.06
C PRO A 211 1.66 11.45 -7.39
N VAL A 212 2.33 10.33 -7.65
CA VAL A 212 3.64 10.24 -8.28
C VAL A 212 3.44 9.62 -9.66
N PHE A 213 3.82 10.35 -10.69
CA PHE A 213 3.70 9.88 -12.05
C PHE A 213 5.01 9.23 -12.51
N GLY A 214 4.89 8.06 -13.13
CA GLY A 214 5.97 7.37 -13.83
C GLY A 214 6.06 7.80 -15.30
N ALA A 215 6.74 7.01 -16.13
CA ALA A 215 6.75 7.21 -17.57
C ALA A 215 5.33 7.14 -18.15
N GLY A 216 5.07 7.96 -19.17
CA GLY A 216 3.77 8.00 -19.85
C GLY A 216 2.65 8.65 -19.04
N GLU A 217 2.96 9.46 -18.02
CA GLU A 217 1.99 10.16 -17.19
C GLU A 217 1.04 9.27 -16.36
N ALA A 218 1.32 7.96 -16.31
CA ALA A 218 0.55 7.04 -15.48
C ALA A 218 0.89 7.21 -13.99
N VAL A 219 -0.14 7.22 -13.15
CA VAL A 219 0.06 7.23 -11.69
C VAL A 219 0.68 5.91 -11.24
N THR A 220 1.89 5.97 -10.69
CA THR A 220 2.67 4.80 -10.26
C THR A 220 2.63 4.61 -8.75
N ALA A 221 2.62 5.72 -8.01
CA ALA A 221 2.59 5.73 -6.56
C ALA A 221 1.85 6.97 -6.03
N ALA A 222 1.69 7.04 -4.71
CA ALA A 222 1.26 8.24 -4.01
C ALA A 222 2.15 8.47 -2.78
N LEU A 223 2.54 9.72 -2.56
CA LEU A 223 3.15 10.18 -1.32
C LEU A 223 2.06 10.84 -0.46
N SER A 224 2.00 10.49 0.83
CA SER A 224 1.03 11.09 1.74
C SER A 224 1.64 11.42 3.09
N ILE A 225 1.11 12.47 3.72
CA ILE A 225 1.45 12.89 5.08
C ILE A 225 0.19 12.80 5.92
N ALA A 226 0.29 12.12 7.07
CA ALA A 226 -0.80 12.02 8.04
C ALA A 226 -0.37 12.56 9.39
N ALA A 227 -1.28 13.31 10.01
CA ALA A 227 -1.10 13.90 11.34
C ALA A 227 -2.42 13.90 12.10
N ILE A 228 -2.38 14.29 13.37
CA ILE A 228 -3.59 14.62 14.12
C ILE A 228 -4.30 15.80 13.44
N ARG A 229 -5.64 15.77 13.44
CA ARG A 229 -6.48 16.73 12.72
C ARG A 229 -6.20 18.18 13.10
N GLN A 230 -5.91 18.43 14.37
CA GLN A 230 -5.55 19.78 14.88
C GLN A 230 -4.32 20.40 14.20
N ARG A 231 -3.41 19.56 13.68
CA ARG A 231 -2.23 20.00 12.93
C ARG A 231 -2.50 20.25 11.45
N MET A 232 -3.66 19.85 10.94
CA MET A 232 -4.02 19.95 9.52
C MET A 232 -4.85 21.23 9.24
N THR A 233 -4.33 22.40 9.69
CA THR A 233 -4.93 23.68 9.34
C THR A 233 -4.84 23.92 7.83
N ALA A 234 -5.73 24.77 7.27
CA ALA A 234 -5.75 25.05 5.84
C ALA A 234 -4.42 25.63 5.32
N GLU A 235 -3.73 26.45 6.12
CA GLU A 235 -2.40 26.98 5.79
C GLU A 235 -1.34 25.87 5.76
N ARG A 236 -1.33 25.03 6.79
CA ARG A 236 -0.39 23.89 6.88
C ARG A 236 -0.62 22.89 5.73
N VAL A 237 -1.87 22.57 5.42
CA VAL A 237 -2.18 21.67 4.29
C VAL A 237 -1.62 22.21 2.99
N ARG A 238 -1.72 23.52 2.72
CA ARG A 238 -1.10 24.14 1.53
C ARG A 238 0.41 23.96 1.50
N SER A 239 1.08 24.17 2.64
CA SER A 239 2.53 23.94 2.77
C SER A 239 2.90 22.48 2.52
N LEU A 240 2.17 21.54 3.15
CA LEU A 240 2.39 20.10 2.97
C LEU A 240 2.21 19.66 1.51
N ILE A 241 1.21 20.19 0.80
CA ILE A 241 1.00 19.91 -0.62
C ILE A 241 2.21 20.37 -1.45
N THR A 242 2.77 21.55 -1.15
CA THR A 242 3.95 22.07 -1.86
C THR A 242 5.15 21.14 -1.67
N SER A 243 5.43 20.71 -0.44
CA SER A 243 6.51 19.79 -0.14
C SER A 243 6.30 18.41 -0.77
N LEU A 244 5.07 17.87 -0.68
CA LEU A 244 4.71 16.63 -1.32
C LEU A 244 4.88 16.66 -2.83
N LYS A 245 4.42 17.72 -3.52
CA LYS A 245 4.55 17.87 -4.98
C LYS A 245 6.01 17.96 -5.41
N ARG A 246 6.85 18.67 -4.66
CA ARG A 246 8.30 18.72 -4.90
C ARG A 246 8.92 17.31 -4.86
N GLU A 247 8.65 16.55 -3.80
CA GLU A 247 9.21 15.22 -3.63
C GLU A 247 8.59 14.20 -4.61
N ALA A 248 7.30 14.33 -4.93
CA ALA A 248 6.66 13.49 -5.95
C ALA A 248 7.26 13.72 -7.35
N ALA A 249 7.56 14.96 -7.72
CA ALA A 249 8.22 15.28 -8.99
C ALA A 249 9.65 14.70 -9.03
N ALA A 250 10.41 14.82 -7.93
CA ALA A 250 11.75 14.24 -7.81
C ALA A 250 11.73 12.72 -7.94
N LEU A 251 10.80 12.04 -7.25
CA LEU A 251 10.64 10.59 -7.35
C LEU A 251 10.20 10.16 -8.76
N GLY A 252 9.26 10.89 -9.37
CA GLY A 252 8.81 10.64 -10.74
C GLY A 252 9.96 10.71 -11.74
N ALA A 253 10.84 11.70 -11.63
CA ALA A 253 12.03 11.83 -12.46
C ALA A 253 12.98 10.62 -12.32
N LEU A 254 13.16 10.10 -11.10
CA LEU A 254 13.96 8.89 -10.86
C LEU A 254 13.34 7.64 -11.47
N LEU A 255 12.01 7.51 -11.42
CA LEU A 255 11.28 6.41 -12.04
C LEU A 255 11.41 6.45 -13.56
N HIS A 256 11.26 7.62 -14.17
CA HIS A 256 11.50 7.83 -15.61
C HIS A 256 12.92 7.43 -16.06
N ALA A 257 13.92 7.81 -15.28
CA ALA A 257 15.32 7.51 -15.63
C ALA A 257 15.67 6.00 -15.58
N ARG A 258 14.87 5.19 -14.88
CA ARG A 258 15.09 3.73 -14.74
C ARG A 258 14.26 2.87 -15.72
N GLU A 259 13.28 3.42 -16.40
CA GLU A 259 12.60 2.66 -17.44
C GLU A 259 13.53 2.51 -18.65
N PRO A 260 13.79 1.25 -19.12
CA PRO A 260 14.58 1.03 -20.32
C PRO A 260 13.86 1.75 -21.49
N SER A 261 14.55 2.66 -22.16
CA SER A 261 14.04 3.23 -23.39
C SER A 261 13.75 2.09 -24.38
N GLU A 262 12.51 1.88 -24.79
CA GLU A 262 12.09 0.89 -25.80
C GLU A 262 12.71 1.13 -27.19
N ARG A 263 13.68 2.05 -27.30
CA ARG A 263 14.33 2.45 -28.54
C ARG A 263 15.49 1.52 -28.99
N SER A 264 15.85 0.48 -28.21
CA SER A 264 16.95 -0.44 -28.57
C SER A 264 16.52 -1.79 -29.12
N LYS A 265 15.28 -1.95 -29.59
CA LYS A 265 14.82 -3.21 -30.25
C LYS A 265 14.46 -3.08 -31.72
N GLN A 266 14.95 -2.05 -32.42
CA GLN A 266 14.83 -1.88 -33.88
C GLN A 266 16.18 -1.54 -34.51
N GLU A 267 17.22 -2.31 -34.22
CA GLU A 267 18.40 -2.45 -35.08
C GLU A 267 18.79 -3.91 -35.19
#